data_e1908d8c7056951235f310efbe3709ae
#
_entry.id   e1908d8c7056951235f310efbe3709ae
#
_cell.length_a   1.000
_cell.length_b   1.000
_cell.length_c   1.000
_cell.angle_alpha   90.00
_cell.angle_beta   90.00
_cell.angle_gamma   90.00
#
_symmetry.space_group_name_H-M   'P 1'
#
loop_
_entity.id
_entity.type
_entity.pdbx_description
1 polymer ?
#
loop_
_entity_poly.entity_id
_entity_poly.type
_entity_poly.pdbx_seq_one_letter_code
_entity_poly.pdbx_strand_id
1 'polypeptide(L)'
;MYKNLVLGSNTLAPLKNGMEVPYINFDNAATTPPLISVINEINNFSYYYSSVHRGTGYKSIISSNYYEKAREIVLNFVGGNPHSHMVIFVKN
;
A
#
# COMPACT_ATOMS: atom_id res chain seq x y z
N MET A 1 11.46 -2.74 -16.46
CA MET A 1 11.00 -4.11 -16.12
C MET A 1 10.54 -4.12 -14.66
N TYR A 2 9.63 -4.99 -14.28
CA TYR A 2 8.90 -4.97 -12.98
C TYR A 2 9.78 -4.95 -11.72
N LYS A 3 11.01 -5.46 -11.76
CA LYS A 3 11.95 -5.42 -10.63
C LYS A 3 12.16 -4.01 -10.05
N ASN A 4 12.09 -2.98 -10.88
CA ASN A 4 12.30 -1.59 -10.45
C ASN A 4 11.06 -0.96 -9.79
N LEU A 5 9.93 -1.68 -9.76
CA LEU A 5 8.69 -1.21 -9.15
C LEU A 5 8.52 -1.68 -7.70
N VAL A 6 9.34 -2.65 -7.26
CA VAL A 6 9.21 -3.28 -5.94
C VAL A 6 10.45 -3.07 -5.08
N LEU A 7 10.25 -2.97 -3.77
CA LEU A 7 11.32 -2.92 -2.78
C LEU A 7 11.96 -4.29 -2.61
N GLY A 8 13.26 -4.29 -2.29
CA GLY A 8 13.99 -5.51 -1.97
C GLY A 8 14.39 -6.38 -3.16
N SER A 9 14.18 -5.93 -4.39
CA SER A 9 14.54 -6.68 -5.61
C SER A 9 16.03 -6.99 -5.75
N ASN A 10 16.90 -6.25 -5.04
CA ASN A 10 18.35 -6.40 -5.03
C ASN A 10 18.88 -6.93 -3.68
N THR A 11 18.01 -7.45 -2.83
CA THR A 11 18.43 -8.03 -1.55
C THR A 11 19.35 -9.23 -1.79
N LEU A 12 20.44 -9.30 -1.02
CA LEU A 12 21.34 -10.44 -1.03
C LEU A 12 20.93 -11.45 0.05
N ALA A 13 21.03 -12.71 -0.26
CA ALA A 13 20.80 -13.81 0.67
C ALA A 13 22.11 -14.57 0.95
N PRO A 14 22.47 -14.80 2.23
CA PRO A 14 23.67 -15.54 2.56
C PRO A 14 23.47 -17.04 2.31
N LEU A 15 24.47 -17.66 1.70
CA LEU A 15 24.56 -19.11 1.58
C LEU A 15 25.28 -19.72 2.78
N LYS A 16 25.11 -21.04 2.97
CA LYS A 16 25.78 -21.78 4.07
C LYS A 16 27.29 -21.69 4.07
N ASN A 17 27.90 -21.43 2.92
CA ASN A 17 29.37 -21.25 2.77
C ASN A 17 29.82 -19.80 3.00
N GLY A 18 28.93 -18.90 3.42
CA GLY A 18 29.21 -17.48 3.67
C GLY A 18 29.23 -16.58 2.46
N MET A 19 28.98 -17.09 1.26
CA MET A 19 28.77 -16.25 0.05
C MET A 19 27.39 -15.62 0.07
N GLU A 20 27.29 -14.42 -0.49
CA GLU A 20 26.01 -13.74 -0.71
C GLU A 20 25.61 -13.83 -2.19
N VAL A 21 24.37 -14.12 -2.44
CA VAL A 21 23.80 -14.20 -3.79
C VAL A 21 22.52 -13.36 -3.88
N PRO A 22 22.17 -12.84 -5.07
CA PRO A 22 20.88 -12.15 -5.25
C PRO A 22 19.72 -13.07 -4.85
N TYR A 23 18.86 -12.59 -3.97
CA TYR A 23 17.66 -13.32 -3.56
C TYR A 23 16.68 -13.45 -4.73
N ILE A 24 16.22 -14.67 -4.97
CA ILE A 24 15.22 -14.96 -5.99
C ILE A 24 13.94 -15.40 -5.28
N ASN A 25 12.88 -14.62 -5.39
CA ASN A 25 11.58 -14.93 -4.81
C ASN A 25 10.70 -15.64 -5.85
N PHE A 26 10.37 -16.88 -5.59
CA PHE A 26 9.41 -17.67 -6.38
C PHE A 26 8.02 -17.72 -5.76
N ASP A 27 7.82 -17.05 -4.61
CA ASP A 27 6.59 -17.13 -3.82
C ASP A 27 5.90 -15.77 -3.66
N ASN A 28 5.86 -14.99 -4.72
CA ASN A 28 5.14 -13.71 -4.74
C ASN A 28 3.62 -13.87 -4.52
N ALA A 29 3.07 -15.05 -4.80
CA ALA A 29 1.65 -15.33 -4.58
C ALA A 29 1.31 -15.38 -3.08
N ALA A 30 2.22 -15.88 -2.24
CA ALA A 30 2.04 -15.88 -0.78
C ALA A 30 2.36 -14.52 -0.17
N THR A 31 3.42 -13.85 -0.64
CA THR A 31 3.80 -12.54 -0.13
C THR A 31 4.36 -11.66 -1.25
N THR A 32 3.52 -10.81 -1.80
CA THR A 32 3.93 -9.85 -2.81
C THR A 32 4.84 -8.77 -2.21
N PRO A 33 6.01 -8.49 -2.79
CA PRO A 33 6.88 -7.41 -2.32
C PRO A 33 6.17 -6.05 -2.37
N PRO A 34 6.50 -5.13 -1.45
CA PRO A 34 5.92 -3.80 -1.45
C PRO A 34 6.24 -3.03 -2.73
N LEU A 35 5.25 -2.37 -3.30
CA LEU A 35 5.46 -1.44 -4.41
C LEU A 35 6.11 -0.14 -3.89
N ILE A 36 7.15 0.32 -4.57
CA ILE A 36 7.88 1.56 -4.21
C ILE A 36 6.93 2.76 -4.21
N SER A 37 6.03 2.86 -5.20
CA SER A 37 5.04 3.92 -5.27
C SER A 37 4.10 3.95 -4.06
N VAL A 38 3.68 2.79 -3.57
CA VAL A 38 2.82 2.68 -2.37
C VAL A 38 3.57 3.11 -1.12
N ILE A 39 4.82 2.67 -0.94
CA ILE A 39 5.63 3.07 0.21
C ILE A 39 5.89 4.58 0.20
N ASN A 40 6.19 5.17 -0.95
CA ASN A 40 6.38 6.60 -1.08
C ASN A 40 5.11 7.37 -0.72
N GLU A 41 3.95 6.90 -1.17
CA GLU A 41 2.66 7.53 -0.82
C GLU A 41 2.35 7.42 0.68
N ILE A 42 2.61 6.28 1.31
CA ILE A 42 2.48 6.12 2.77
C ILE A 42 3.39 7.10 3.51
N ASN A 43 4.65 7.22 3.09
CA ASN A 43 5.60 8.15 3.69
C ASN A 43 5.13 9.61 3.56
N ASN A 44 4.67 10.02 2.38
CA ASN A 44 4.13 11.35 2.15
C ASN A 44 2.89 11.63 2.99
N PHE A 45 1.96 10.68 3.04
CA PHE A 45 0.73 10.79 3.83
C PHE A 45 0.99 10.83 5.35
N SER A 46 2.09 10.20 5.82
CA SER A 46 2.40 10.11 7.25
C SER A 46 2.49 11.47 7.97
N TYR A 47 2.86 12.53 7.26
CA TYR A 47 2.89 13.89 7.79
C TYR A 47 1.49 14.43 8.13
N TYR A 48 0.45 13.90 7.50
CA TYR A 48 -0.95 14.32 7.64
C TYR A 48 -1.81 13.30 8.37
N TYR A 49 -1.22 12.15 8.75
CA TYR A 49 -1.94 11.08 9.43
C TYR A 49 -2.58 11.56 10.72
N SER A 50 -3.87 11.31 10.86
CA SER A 50 -4.67 11.64 12.03
C SER A 50 -5.95 10.81 12.08
N SER A 51 -6.82 11.06 13.07
CA SER A 51 -8.11 10.39 13.23
C SER A 51 -9.03 10.64 12.02
N VAL A 52 -9.58 9.57 11.48
CA VAL A 52 -10.58 9.63 10.42
C VAL A 52 -11.97 9.84 11.06
N HIS A 53 -12.74 10.79 10.54
CA HIS A 53 -14.12 11.10 10.95
C HIS A 53 -14.32 11.50 12.42
N ARG A 54 -13.25 11.77 13.18
CA ARG A 54 -13.34 12.05 14.62
C ARG A 54 -12.81 13.41 15.05
N GLY A 55 -12.39 14.24 14.12
CA GLY A 55 -11.83 15.54 14.46
C GLY A 55 -12.13 16.60 13.40
N THR A 56 -12.08 17.85 13.83
CA THR A 56 -12.24 19.03 12.96
C THR A 56 -10.92 19.71 12.66
N GLY A 57 -9.81 19.17 13.18
CA GLY A 57 -8.47 19.67 12.92
C GLY A 57 -7.99 19.39 11.49
N TYR A 58 -7.07 20.21 11.02
CA TYR A 58 -6.54 20.18 9.65
C TYR A 58 -6.12 18.76 9.20
N LYS A 59 -5.31 18.05 9.99
CA LYS A 59 -4.85 16.70 9.64
C LYS A 59 -5.99 15.68 9.64
N SER A 60 -6.98 15.83 10.52
CA SER A 60 -8.13 14.93 10.57
C SER A 60 -9.03 15.09 9.34
N ILE A 61 -9.19 16.31 8.85
CA ILE A 61 -9.92 16.59 7.60
C ILE A 61 -9.19 15.94 6.42
N ILE A 62 -7.86 16.13 6.32
CA ILE A 62 -7.05 15.50 5.26
C ILE A 62 -7.15 13.99 5.33
N SER A 63 -6.96 13.38 6.50
CA SER A 63 -7.03 11.92 6.67
C SER A 63 -8.40 11.37 6.29
N SER A 64 -9.48 12.07 6.65
CA SER A 64 -10.85 11.69 6.25
C SER A 64 -11.05 11.76 4.75
N ASN A 65 -10.56 12.82 4.10
CA ASN A 65 -10.66 12.98 2.66
C ASN A 65 -9.89 11.89 1.91
N TYR A 66 -8.69 11.53 2.36
CA TYR A 66 -7.91 10.41 1.80
C TYR A 66 -8.64 9.08 1.95
N TYR A 67 -9.26 8.84 3.11
CA TYR A 67 -10.02 7.63 3.36
C TYR A 67 -11.23 7.50 2.41
N GLU A 68 -12.01 8.56 2.27
CA GLU A 68 -13.16 8.56 1.35
C GLU A 68 -12.71 8.45 -0.11
N LYS A 69 -11.63 9.14 -0.48
CA LYS A 69 -11.07 9.02 -1.83
C LYS A 69 -10.58 7.62 -2.14
N ALA A 70 -9.98 6.93 -1.17
CA ALA A 70 -9.57 5.53 -1.32
C ALA A 70 -10.79 4.62 -1.59
N ARG A 71 -11.91 4.84 -0.91
CA ARG A 71 -13.16 4.10 -1.17
C ARG A 71 -13.67 4.30 -2.60
N GLU A 72 -13.67 5.54 -3.09
CA GLU A 72 -14.05 5.85 -4.48
C GLU A 72 -13.14 5.15 -5.49
N ILE A 73 -11.82 5.20 -5.27
CA ILE A 73 -10.83 4.57 -6.15
C ILE A 73 -11.06 3.06 -6.23
N VAL A 74 -11.23 2.40 -5.09
CA VAL A 74 -11.49 0.95 -5.05
C VAL A 74 -12.82 0.61 -5.72
N LEU A 75 -13.87 1.37 -5.48
CA LEU A 75 -15.18 1.18 -6.10
C LEU A 75 -15.08 1.25 -7.64
N ASN A 76 -14.42 2.28 -8.13
CA ASN A 76 -14.22 2.48 -9.58
C ASN A 76 -13.35 1.37 -10.17
N PHE A 77 -12.29 0.94 -9.46
CA PHE A 77 -11.39 -0.10 -9.93
C PHE A 77 -12.11 -1.44 -10.17
N VAL A 78 -13.07 -1.78 -9.31
CA VAL A 78 -13.87 -3.02 -9.45
C VAL A 78 -15.12 -2.84 -10.33
N GLY A 79 -15.32 -1.67 -10.94
CA GLY A 79 -16.49 -1.38 -11.77
C GLY A 79 -17.79 -1.27 -10.97
N GLY A 80 -17.71 -0.91 -9.69
CA GLY A 80 -18.87 -0.77 -8.83
C GLY A 80 -19.71 0.47 -9.17
N ASN A 81 -21.02 0.37 -8.94
CA ASN A 81 -21.96 1.49 -9.11
C ASN A 81 -22.17 2.20 -7.76
N PRO A 82 -21.85 3.50 -7.63
CA PRO A 82 -21.95 4.24 -6.36
C PRO A 82 -23.38 4.36 -5.82
N HIS A 83 -24.41 4.14 -6.66
CA HIS A 83 -25.81 4.15 -6.21
C HIS A 83 -26.28 2.83 -5.59
N SER A 84 -25.53 1.73 -5.81
CA SER A 84 -25.93 0.39 -5.35
C SER A 84 -24.83 -0.37 -4.62
N HIS A 85 -23.59 0.12 -4.65
CA HIS A 85 -22.44 -0.53 -4.03
C HIS A 85 -21.70 0.41 -3.07
N MET A 86 -21.11 -0.18 -2.04
CA MET A 86 -20.32 0.55 -1.05
C MET A 86 -19.04 -0.24 -0.77
N VAL A 87 -17.92 0.46 -0.63
CA VAL A 87 -16.65 -0.11 -0.16
C VAL A 87 -16.55 0.06 1.35
N ILE A 88 -16.25 -1.04 2.05
CA ILE A 88 -16.04 -1.06 3.50
C ILE A 88 -14.66 -1.66 3.75
N PHE A 89 -13.76 -0.93 4.40
CA PHE A 89 -12.48 -1.44 4.86
C PHE A 89 -12.67 -2.14 6.21
N VAL A 90 -12.28 -3.40 6.29
CA VAL A 90 -12.41 -4.24 7.48
C VAL A 90 -11.05 -4.76 7.93
N LYS A 91 -10.97 -5.23 9.16
CA LYS A 91 -9.80 -5.98 9.64
C LYS A 91 -9.80 -7.38 9.05
N ASN A 92 -8.60 -7.92 8.83
CA ASN A 92 -8.42 -9.32 8.47
C ASN A 92 -8.84 -10.24 9.63
#